data_d862ec35def52ac8898e3e932bacab9c
#
_entry.id   d862ec35def52ac8898e3e932bacab9c
#
_cell.length_a   1.000
_cell.length_b   1.000
_cell.length_c   1.000
_cell.angle_alpha   90.00
_cell.angle_beta   90.00
_cell.angle_gamma   90.00
#
_symmetry.space_group_name_H-M   'P 1'
#
loop_
_entity.id
_entity.type
_entity.pdbx_description
1 polymer ?
#
loop_
_entity_poly.entity_id
_entity_poly.type
_entity_poly.pdbx_seq_one_letter_code
_entity_poly.pdbx_strand_id
1 'polypeptide(L)'
;MKIRSLLAAASLVGFAGAALAATDAISAKDQKVANKSVTAALVAASKAGYLVVHEADATGTKAGKILGNASVKAGENKDVTVALTSDVEAGSKLILMLHEESDGDTKFDDKDKPVMTDGKVVMQAITVQ
;
A
#
# COMPACT_ATOMS: atom_id res chain seq x y z
N MET A 1 -33.73 -3.69 28.68
CA MET A 1 -33.61 -3.57 28.32
C MET A 1 -33.11 -3.07 27.25
N LYS A 2 -33.20 -2.83 26.91
CA LYS A 2 -32.95 -2.43 26.08
C LYS A 2 -32.05 -1.58 25.71
N ILE A 3 -31.89 -1.13 26.04
CA ILE A 3 -31.14 -0.32 25.79
C ILE A 3 -29.99 -0.39 25.30
N ARG A 4 -29.88 -0.82 25.38
CA ARG A 4 -28.94 -0.91 25.04
C ARG A 4 -28.47 -0.67 23.90
N SER A 5 -28.94 -0.72 23.89
CA SER A 5 -28.54 -0.57 23.01
C SER A 5 -28.10 0.35 22.34
N LEU A 6 -28.31 0.77 22.62
CA LEU A 6 -28.01 1.51 22.15
C LEU A 6 -26.94 1.96 21.87
N LEU A 7 -26.86 1.88 22.31
CA LEU A 7 -26.00 2.26 22.24
C LEU A 7 -25.15 2.13 21.47
N ALA A 8 -25.26 1.78 21.61
CA ALA A 8 -24.54 1.61 21.21
C ALA A 8 -24.20 2.10 20.17
N ALA A 9 -24.64 2.25 20.27
CA ALA A 9 -24.46 2.55 19.62
C ALA A 9 -23.80 3.35 19.12
N ALA A 10 -23.89 3.58 19.57
CA ALA A 10 -23.45 4.19 19.43
C ALA A 10 -22.38 4.46 19.01
N SER A 11 -22.36 4.18 19.28
CA SER A 11 -21.45 4.31 19.23
C SER A 11 -20.77 4.38 18.27
N LEU A 12 -21.03 4.30 18.17
CA LEU A 12 -20.46 4.28 17.52
C LEU A 12 -20.08 4.90 16.65
N VAL A 13 -20.51 5.25 16.83
CA VAL A 13 -20.37 5.81 16.15
C VAL A 13 -19.63 6.32 15.71
N GLY A 14 -19.69 6.37 15.93
CA GLY A 14 -19.07 6.82 15.72
C GLY A 14 -18.23 7.10 15.34
N PHE A 15 -17.92 6.94 15.56
CA PHE A 15 -17.01 7.25 15.31
C PHE A 15 -16.30 7.18 14.53
N ALA A 16 -16.54 6.82 14.42
CA ALA A 16 -16.02 6.75 13.86
C ALA A 16 -15.29 7.37 13.20
N GLY A 17 -15.27 7.23 13.09
CA GLY A 17 -14.61 7.66 12.45
C GLY A 17 -14.08 8.71 12.39
N ALA A 18 -14.28 8.96 13.21
CA ALA A 18 -13.92 10.06 13.17
C ALA A 18 -13.18 10.27 12.05
N ALA A 19 -13.59 9.97 11.21
CA ALA A 19 -13.13 10.52 10.15
C ALA A 19 -11.75 10.93 10.15
N LEU A 20 -11.03 10.32 10.80
CA LEU A 20 -9.66 10.69 10.86
C LEU A 20 -9.01 10.39 9.54
N ALA A 21 -8.15 11.26 9.15
CA ALA A 21 -7.36 11.03 7.97
C ALA A 21 -6.56 9.75 8.16
N ALA A 22 -6.48 8.95 7.13
CA ALA A 22 -5.64 7.77 7.17
C ALA A 22 -4.19 8.16 7.27
N THR A 23 -3.45 7.44 8.08
CA THR A 23 -1.99 7.55 8.07
C THR A 23 -1.48 6.70 6.92
N ASP A 24 -0.60 7.27 6.13
CA ASP A 24 -0.04 6.52 5.00
C ASP A 24 0.76 5.34 5.51
N ALA A 25 0.44 4.14 5.04
CA ALA A 25 1.10 2.93 5.50
C ALA A 25 0.84 1.78 4.54
N ILE A 26 1.77 0.83 4.52
CA ILE A 26 1.63 -0.39 3.73
C ILE A 26 1.82 -1.58 4.67
N SER A 27 0.93 -2.56 4.58
CA SER A 27 1.07 -3.81 5.30
C SER A 27 1.12 -4.95 4.29
N ALA A 28 2.28 -5.59 4.17
CA ALA A 28 2.48 -6.70 3.26
C ALA A 28 3.41 -7.71 3.90
N LYS A 29 3.16 -8.98 3.63
CA LYS A 29 3.94 -10.07 4.21
C LYS A 29 4.85 -10.68 3.17
N ASP A 30 5.88 -11.36 3.65
CA ASP A 30 6.65 -12.26 2.81
C ASP A 30 5.69 -13.25 2.19
N GLN A 31 5.85 -13.54 0.92
CA GLN A 31 4.88 -14.34 0.21
C GLN A 31 5.49 -14.97 -1.03
N LYS A 32 4.85 -16.03 -1.51
CA LYS A 32 5.17 -16.58 -2.82
C LYS A 32 4.60 -15.65 -3.87
N VAL A 33 5.37 -15.42 -4.93
CA VAL A 33 4.87 -14.63 -6.04
C VAL A 33 4.43 -15.60 -7.13
N ALA A 34 3.12 -15.85 -7.15
CA ALA A 34 2.53 -16.73 -8.13
C ALA A 34 1.87 -15.89 -9.21
N ASN A 35 1.97 -16.33 -10.45
CA ASN A 35 1.34 -15.63 -11.58
C ASN A 35 1.78 -14.17 -11.68
N LYS A 36 3.03 -13.90 -11.32
CA LYS A 36 3.60 -12.55 -11.40
C LYS A 36 2.75 -11.52 -10.68
N SER A 37 2.26 -11.86 -9.48
CA SER A 37 1.51 -10.88 -8.70
C SER A 37 1.92 -10.88 -7.25
N VAL A 38 1.84 -9.69 -6.64
CA VAL A 38 2.14 -9.45 -5.24
C VAL A 38 0.93 -8.79 -4.62
N THR A 39 0.55 -9.21 -3.42
CA THR A 39 -0.60 -8.64 -2.73
C THR A 39 -0.18 -8.00 -1.41
N ALA A 40 -0.62 -6.77 -1.21
CA ALA A 40 -0.52 -6.10 0.07
C ALA A 40 -1.85 -6.23 0.80
N ALA A 41 -1.82 -6.68 2.04
CA ALA A 41 -3.05 -6.87 2.80
C ALA A 41 -3.78 -5.56 3.03
N LEU A 42 -3.03 -4.47 3.21
CA LEU A 42 -3.62 -3.17 3.45
C LEU A 42 -2.70 -2.08 2.94
N VAL A 43 -3.27 -1.12 2.25
CA VAL A 43 -2.57 0.12 1.89
C VAL A 43 -3.47 1.26 2.35
N ALA A 44 -3.00 2.03 3.32
CA ALA A 44 -3.69 3.23 3.77
C ALA A 44 -3.03 4.43 3.11
N ALA A 45 -3.82 5.25 2.48
CA ALA A 45 -3.32 6.40 1.73
C ALA A 45 -4.14 7.63 2.05
N SER A 46 -3.48 8.75 2.31
CA SER A 46 -4.18 10.00 2.58
C SER A 46 -4.72 10.61 1.30
N LYS A 47 -4.16 10.24 0.16
CA LYS A 47 -4.60 10.72 -1.16
C LYS A 47 -4.58 9.55 -2.13
N ALA A 48 -5.34 9.69 -3.20
CA ALA A 48 -5.28 8.71 -4.27
C ALA A 48 -3.86 8.62 -4.83
N GLY A 49 -3.46 7.44 -5.21
CA GLY A 49 -2.12 7.22 -5.73
C GLY A 49 -1.93 5.80 -6.22
N TYR A 50 -0.72 5.29 -6.01
CA TYR A 50 -0.33 3.99 -6.55
C TYR A 50 0.52 3.23 -5.55
N LEU A 51 0.28 1.92 -5.47
CA LEU A 51 1.21 1.01 -4.83
C LEU A 51 2.16 0.52 -5.91
N VAL A 52 3.44 0.80 -5.74
CA VAL A 52 4.46 0.49 -6.75
C VAL A 52 5.39 -0.56 -6.20
N VAL A 53 5.62 -1.63 -6.97
CA VAL A 53 6.54 -2.69 -6.58
C VAL A 53 7.85 -2.48 -7.29
N HIS A 54 8.94 -2.43 -6.52
CA HIS A 54 10.30 -2.27 -7.02
C HIS A 54 11.11 -3.52 -6.71
N GLU A 55 12.12 -3.78 -7.52
CA GLU A 55 13.21 -4.63 -7.09
C GLU A 55 13.90 -3.96 -5.91
N ALA A 56 14.50 -4.77 -5.05
CA ALA A 56 15.26 -4.24 -3.93
C ALA A 56 16.68 -4.77 -3.98
N ASP A 57 17.59 -4.05 -3.32
CA ASP A 57 18.93 -4.58 -3.12
C ASP A 57 18.88 -5.77 -2.16
N ALA A 58 20.02 -6.41 -1.93
CA ALA A 58 20.08 -7.61 -1.11
C ALA A 58 19.65 -7.36 0.33
N THR A 59 19.77 -6.12 0.80
CA THR A 59 19.39 -5.77 2.16
C THR A 59 17.92 -5.38 2.28
N GLY A 60 17.23 -5.15 1.16
CA GLY A 60 15.84 -4.73 1.18
C GLY A 60 15.66 -3.28 1.58
N THR A 61 16.68 -2.45 1.43
CA THR A 61 16.62 -1.05 1.86
C THR A 61 16.59 -0.06 0.70
N LYS A 62 17.05 -0.45 -0.48
CA LYS A 62 17.09 0.45 -1.63
C LYS A 62 16.19 -0.08 -2.73
N ALA A 63 15.27 0.76 -3.17
CA ALA A 63 14.38 0.43 -4.26
C ALA A 63 15.10 0.63 -5.60
N GLY A 64 14.94 -0.32 -6.48
CA GLY A 64 15.52 -0.27 -7.82
C GLY A 64 14.44 -0.22 -8.88
N LYS A 65 14.58 -1.07 -9.89
CA LYS A 65 13.68 -1.09 -11.03
C LYS A 65 12.23 -1.31 -10.61
N ILE A 66 11.32 -0.61 -11.27
CA ILE A 66 9.89 -0.77 -11.03
C ILE A 66 9.40 -1.99 -11.79
N LEU A 67 8.69 -2.87 -11.10
CA LEU A 67 8.16 -4.11 -11.66
C LEU A 67 6.68 -4.03 -11.94
N GLY A 68 5.95 -3.14 -11.29
CA GLY A 68 4.52 -2.99 -11.51
C GLY A 68 3.90 -1.99 -10.56
N ASN A 69 2.64 -1.68 -10.79
CA ASN A 69 1.91 -0.76 -9.92
C ASN A 69 0.43 -1.06 -9.98
N ALA A 70 -0.30 -0.58 -8.96
CA ALA A 70 -1.76 -0.66 -8.91
C ALA A 70 -2.29 0.61 -8.28
N SER A 71 -3.44 1.08 -8.76
CA SER A 71 -4.07 2.27 -8.22
C SER A 71 -4.62 2.02 -6.82
N VAL A 72 -4.53 3.02 -5.96
CA VAL A 72 -5.16 2.99 -4.65
C VAL A 72 -5.94 4.28 -4.47
N LYS A 73 -6.97 4.20 -3.64
CA LYS A 73 -7.81 5.35 -3.32
C LYS A 73 -7.38 5.96 -2.01
N ALA A 74 -7.77 7.19 -1.77
CA ALA A 74 -7.65 7.76 -0.43
C ALA A 74 -8.42 6.89 0.55
N GLY A 75 -7.85 6.62 1.69
CA GLY A 75 -8.42 5.76 2.71
C GLY A 75 -7.74 4.40 2.74
N GLU A 76 -8.44 3.41 3.22
CA GLU A 76 -7.92 2.05 3.33
C GLU A 76 -8.24 1.24 2.10
N ASN A 77 -7.24 0.56 1.57
CA ASN A 77 -7.37 -0.33 0.42
C ASN A 77 -6.92 -1.72 0.87
N LYS A 78 -7.81 -2.70 0.81
CA LYS A 78 -7.51 -4.06 1.27
C LYS A 78 -7.16 -4.95 0.09
N ASP A 79 -6.23 -5.86 0.32
CA ASP A 79 -5.87 -6.89 -0.67
C ASP A 79 -5.51 -6.28 -2.01
N VAL A 80 -4.61 -5.29 -1.98
CA VAL A 80 -4.17 -4.62 -3.20
C VAL A 80 -3.19 -5.53 -3.92
N THR A 81 -3.56 -5.96 -5.12
CA THR A 81 -2.74 -6.86 -5.92
C THR A 81 -2.09 -6.10 -7.05
N VAL A 82 -0.77 -6.27 -7.18
CA VAL A 82 0.01 -5.63 -8.21
C VAL A 82 0.51 -6.70 -9.18
N ALA A 83 0.21 -6.52 -10.46
CA ALA A 83 0.73 -7.39 -11.50
C ALA A 83 2.15 -6.94 -11.86
N LEU A 84 3.07 -7.88 -11.90
CA LEU A 84 4.47 -7.60 -12.21
C LEU A 84 4.75 -7.85 -13.67
N THR A 85 5.71 -7.12 -14.22
CA THR A 85 6.09 -7.26 -15.62
C THR A 85 7.05 -8.41 -15.87
N SER A 86 7.65 -8.96 -14.82
CA SER A 86 8.59 -10.06 -14.95
C SER A 86 8.48 -11.00 -13.75
N ASP A 87 8.99 -12.22 -13.92
CA ASP A 87 9.08 -13.17 -12.82
C ASP A 87 10.11 -12.71 -11.82
N VAL A 88 9.90 -13.10 -10.56
CA VAL A 88 10.87 -12.89 -9.50
C VAL A 88 11.16 -14.23 -8.84
N GLU A 89 12.39 -14.40 -8.38
CA GLU A 89 12.82 -15.66 -7.81
C GLU A 89 12.59 -15.70 -6.31
N ALA A 90 12.36 -16.91 -5.80
CA ALA A 90 12.31 -17.12 -4.36
C ALA A 90 13.62 -16.64 -3.73
N GLY A 91 13.51 -15.98 -2.59
CA GLY A 91 14.66 -15.39 -1.92
C GLY A 91 14.95 -13.96 -2.29
N SER A 92 14.37 -13.47 -3.38
CA SER A 92 14.53 -12.07 -3.78
C SER A 92 13.78 -11.17 -2.82
N LYS A 93 14.25 -9.93 -2.70
CA LYS A 93 13.54 -8.92 -1.93
C LYS A 93 12.90 -7.93 -2.85
N LEU A 94 11.71 -7.50 -2.46
CA LEU A 94 10.95 -6.49 -3.18
C LEU A 94 10.61 -5.37 -2.22
N ILE A 95 10.45 -4.16 -2.75
CA ILE A 95 9.98 -3.03 -1.97
C ILE A 95 8.65 -2.56 -2.57
N LEU A 96 7.63 -2.53 -1.72
CA LEU A 96 6.35 -1.96 -2.05
C LEU A 96 6.38 -0.52 -1.56
N MET A 97 6.07 0.42 -2.43
CA MET A 97 6.21 1.85 -2.13
C MET A 97 4.95 2.58 -2.54
N LEU A 98 4.50 3.49 -1.69
CA LEU A 98 3.33 4.29 -1.99
C LEU A 98 3.76 5.54 -2.73
N HIS A 99 3.15 5.80 -3.87
CA HIS A 99 3.33 7.04 -4.64
C HIS A 99 1.99 7.77 -4.71
N GLU A 100 2.03 9.10 -4.70
CA GLU A 100 0.80 9.86 -4.85
C GLU A 100 0.60 10.26 -6.29
N GLU A 101 -0.66 10.39 -6.68
CA GLU A 101 -1.03 10.89 -7.98
C GLU A 101 -0.76 12.39 -8.00
N SER A 102 0.18 12.83 -8.81
CA SER A 102 0.67 14.21 -8.74
C SER A 102 0.32 15.05 -9.96
N ASP A 103 0.01 14.44 -11.09
CA ASP A 103 -0.17 15.20 -12.32
C ASP A 103 -1.59 15.16 -12.88
N GLY A 104 -2.52 14.55 -12.16
CA GLY A 104 -3.92 14.57 -12.51
C GLY A 104 -4.35 13.56 -13.55
N ASP A 105 -3.46 12.71 -14.02
CA ASP A 105 -3.86 11.65 -14.94
C ASP A 105 -4.18 10.36 -14.17
N THR A 106 -4.47 9.28 -14.86
CA THR A 106 -4.85 8.04 -14.24
C THR A 106 -3.79 6.96 -14.36
N LYS A 107 -2.57 7.35 -14.74
CA LYS A 107 -1.49 6.40 -14.93
C LYS A 107 -0.31 6.77 -14.08
N PHE A 108 0.35 5.76 -13.55
CA PHE A 108 1.58 5.98 -12.81
C PHE A 108 2.71 6.34 -13.78
N ASP A 109 3.43 7.41 -13.46
CA ASP A 109 4.62 7.80 -14.20
C ASP A 109 5.63 8.45 -13.25
N ASP A 110 6.72 8.93 -13.77
CA ASP A 110 7.81 9.48 -12.96
C ASP A 110 7.48 10.84 -12.34
N LYS A 111 6.35 11.42 -12.67
CA LYS A 111 5.89 12.64 -12.01
C LYS A 111 5.15 12.33 -10.70
N ASP A 112 4.71 11.09 -10.52
CA ASP A 112 4.00 10.67 -9.33
C ASP A 112 5.03 10.31 -8.27
N LYS A 113 5.13 11.13 -7.25
CA LYS A 113 6.24 11.08 -6.31
C LYS A 113 5.97 10.13 -5.16
N PRO A 114 7.01 9.56 -4.56
CA PRO A 114 6.83 8.75 -3.35
C PRO A 114 6.19 9.56 -2.25
N VAL A 115 5.30 8.92 -1.51
CA VAL A 115 4.67 9.53 -0.34
C VAL A 115 5.67 9.50 0.81
N MET A 116 5.77 10.62 1.50
CA MET A 116 6.67 10.77 2.64
C MET A 116 5.85 10.97 3.90
N THR A 117 6.27 10.32 4.98
CA THR A 117 5.70 10.53 6.30
C THR A 117 6.85 10.70 7.26
N ASP A 118 6.86 11.82 7.99
CA ASP A 118 7.92 12.13 8.95
C ASP A 118 9.31 12.07 8.31
N GLY A 119 9.40 12.53 7.07
CA GLY A 119 10.68 12.59 6.37
C GLY A 119 11.14 11.27 5.78
N LYS A 120 10.31 10.23 5.83
CA LYS A 120 10.66 8.91 5.31
C LYS A 120 9.67 8.48 4.26
N VAL A 121 10.16 7.75 3.26
CA VAL A 121 9.30 7.19 2.23
C VAL A 121 8.44 6.09 2.84
N VAL A 122 7.16 6.07 2.50
CA VAL A 122 6.23 5.02 2.93
C VAL A 122 6.47 3.79 2.09
N MET A 123 7.10 2.78 2.66
CA MET A 123 7.43 1.56 1.94
C MET A 123 7.50 0.36 2.87
N GLN A 124 7.39 -0.82 2.28
CA GLN A 124 7.48 -2.09 3.00
C GLN A 124 8.29 -3.07 2.18
N ALA A 125 9.36 -3.58 2.76
CA ALA A 125 10.14 -4.62 2.11
C ALA A 125 9.53 -5.98 2.41
N ILE A 126 9.55 -6.87 1.44
CA ILE A 126 9.14 -8.27 1.62
C ILE A 126 10.17 -9.17 0.98
N THR A 127 10.16 -10.43 1.41
CA THR A 127 10.98 -11.48 0.81
C THR A 127 10.07 -12.42 0.05
N VAL A 128 10.45 -12.76 -1.17
CA VAL A 128 9.71 -13.73 -1.99
C VAL A 128 10.02 -15.13 -1.46
N GLN A 129 8.98 -15.88 -1.17
CA GLN A 129 9.11 -17.25 -0.64
C GLN A 129 9.10 -18.30 -1.72
#